data_492a56dc0100c256732fd7969fdcac4d
#
_entry.id   492a56dc0100c256732fd7969fdcac4d
#
_cell.length_a   1.000
_cell.length_b   1.000
_cell.length_c   1.000
_cell.angle_alpha   90.00
_cell.angle_beta   90.00
_cell.angle_gamma   90.00
#
_symmetry.space_group_name_H-M   'P 1'
#
loop_
_entity.id
_entity.type
_entity.pdbx_description
1 polymer ?
#
loop_
_entity_poly.entity_id
_entity_poly.type
_entity_poly.pdbx_seq_one_letter_code
_entity_poly.pdbx_strand_id
1 'polypeptide(L)'
;MDNPITFFGWFAFAILAFLVLSTILGSFFTVNTAQVAVITRFGRFLRVANPGLNWKWPFIDTVAGRISLRVNQITLTMETKTKDNVFVTIPISVQNRVRPEKAFDAFYKLSNPAEQIQAYVEQVILGHVPGMTLDEVFASQSGIAAAVKQELDADMAGFGYEIVNVLVTDIVPDAKVKSAMNDINAAQREQVAANARGEAEKILVVKRAEAEAESKALQGQGIANQRKAIIEGLQGSIEQFQKVVGGVSTTEVMQLVLVTQYFDTIKSIGESDKTNTLFLSHSPGAVKDVSEEIMRSMIVADRAKA
;
A
#
# COMPACT_ATOMS: atom_id res chain seq x y z
N MET A 1 -83.63 -27.97 48.61
CA MET A 1 -83.17 -29.32 48.23
C MET A 1 -82.78 -29.26 46.78
N ASP A 2 -81.54 -29.00 46.52
CA ASP A 2 -81.02 -28.89 45.16
C ASP A 2 -80.88 -30.31 44.57
N ASN A 3 -81.57 -30.51 43.47
CA ASN A 3 -81.59 -31.82 42.80
C ASN A 3 -80.14 -32.23 42.37
N PRO A 4 -79.60 -33.35 42.86
CA PRO A 4 -78.26 -33.80 42.50
C PRO A 4 -78.06 -33.94 40.99
N ILE A 5 -79.13 -34.09 40.27
CA ILE A 5 -79.12 -34.18 38.80
C ILE A 5 -78.76 -32.83 38.16
N THR A 6 -79.22 -31.70 38.74
CA THR A 6 -78.85 -30.36 38.17
C THR A 6 -77.41 -30.00 38.49
N PHE A 7 -76.91 -30.39 39.68
CA PHE A 7 -75.51 -30.18 40.02
C PHE A 7 -74.56 -30.94 39.12
N PHE A 8 -74.88 -32.22 38.78
CA PHE A 8 -74.11 -33.02 37.82
C PHE A 8 -74.15 -32.40 36.41
N GLY A 9 -75.32 -31.87 36.00
CA GLY A 9 -75.45 -31.18 34.68
C GLY A 9 -74.55 -29.92 34.57
N TRP A 10 -74.56 -29.06 35.61
CA TRP A 10 -73.72 -27.90 35.66
C TRP A 10 -72.19 -28.24 35.65
N PHE A 11 -71.82 -29.30 36.40
CA PHE A 11 -70.46 -29.79 36.49
C PHE A 11 -69.97 -30.33 35.11
N ALA A 12 -70.83 -31.15 34.43
CA ALA A 12 -70.55 -31.66 33.08
C ALA A 12 -70.41 -30.49 32.06
N PHE A 13 -71.29 -29.49 32.16
CA PHE A 13 -71.24 -28.29 31.31
C PHE A 13 -69.96 -27.48 31.58
N ALA A 14 -69.53 -27.29 32.80
CA ALA A 14 -68.31 -26.60 33.18
C ALA A 14 -67.09 -27.34 32.65
N ILE A 15 -67.00 -28.67 32.68
CA ILE A 15 -65.91 -29.45 32.11
C ILE A 15 -65.90 -29.30 30.60
N LEU A 16 -67.06 -29.39 29.93
CA LEU A 16 -67.18 -29.25 28.50
C LEU A 16 -66.76 -27.85 28.02
N ALA A 17 -67.22 -26.80 28.76
CA ALA A 17 -66.83 -25.42 28.49
C ALA A 17 -65.32 -25.20 28.69
N PHE A 18 -64.72 -25.80 29.74
CA PHE A 18 -63.26 -25.76 29.95
C PHE A 18 -62.49 -26.48 28.86
N LEU A 19 -62.95 -27.65 28.42
CA LEU A 19 -62.33 -28.38 27.27
C LEU A 19 -62.39 -27.57 25.97
N VAL A 20 -63.58 -26.97 25.68
CA VAL A 20 -63.72 -26.11 24.49
C VAL A 20 -62.84 -24.90 24.61
N LEU A 21 -62.78 -24.21 25.74
CA LEU A 21 -61.91 -23.06 25.96
C LEU A 21 -60.41 -23.43 25.81
N SER A 22 -60.01 -24.58 26.39
CA SER A 22 -58.65 -25.10 26.30
C SER A 22 -58.27 -25.45 24.88
N THR A 23 -59.17 -26.03 24.09
CA THR A 23 -58.93 -26.33 22.67
C THR A 23 -58.82 -25.05 21.82
N ILE A 24 -59.63 -24.02 22.12
CA ILE A 24 -59.55 -22.72 21.44
C ILE A 24 -58.23 -22.04 21.75
N LEU A 25 -57.81 -21.97 23.00
CA LEU A 25 -56.53 -21.40 23.42
C LEU A 25 -55.34 -22.16 22.83
N GLY A 26 -55.42 -23.49 22.78
CA GLY A 26 -54.40 -24.37 22.15
C GLY A 26 -54.31 -24.26 20.60
N SER A 27 -55.32 -23.61 19.98
CA SER A 27 -55.33 -23.40 18.53
C SER A 27 -54.41 -22.27 18.08
N PHE A 28 -54.07 -21.37 18.97
CA PHE A 28 -53.21 -20.24 18.67
C PHE A 28 -51.74 -20.51 19.02
N PHE A 29 -50.87 -20.12 18.13
CA PHE A 29 -49.41 -20.15 18.37
C PHE A 29 -48.75 -18.95 17.73
N THR A 30 -47.63 -18.54 18.31
CA THR A 30 -46.84 -17.42 17.77
C THR A 30 -45.59 -17.89 17.07
N VAL A 31 -45.28 -17.17 15.98
CA VAL A 31 -44.02 -17.33 15.21
C VAL A 31 -43.22 -16.05 15.40
N ASN A 32 -41.97 -16.19 15.83
CA ASN A 32 -41.07 -15.05 16.06
C ASN A 32 -40.72 -14.33 14.78
N THR A 33 -40.37 -13.07 14.88
CA THR A 33 -39.85 -12.27 13.79
C THR A 33 -38.60 -12.94 13.17
N ALA A 34 -38.47 -12.90 11.85
CA ALA A 34 -37.42 -13.57 11.08
C ALA A 34 -37.38 -15.10 11.23
N GLN A 35 -38.52 -15.72 11.51
CA GLN A 35 -38.72 -17.17 11.43
C GLN A 35 -40.01 -17.48 10.69
N VAL A 36 -40.09 -18.68 10.14
CA VAL A 36 -41.32 -19.25 9.61
C VAL A 36 -41.53 -20.62 10.25
N ALA A 37 -42.78 -20.98 10.45
CA ALA A 37 -43.13 -22.31 10.96
C ALA A 37 -43.77 -23.16 9.86
N VAL A 38 -43.32 -24.40 9.73
CA VAL A 38 -43.89 -25.39 8.80
C VAL A 38 -44.99 -26.12 9.52
N ILE A 39 -46.24 -26.06 9.01
CA ILE A 39 -47.39 -26.73 9.56
C ILE A 39 -47.73 -27.95 8.74
N THR A 40 -47.90 -29.07 9.42
CA THR A 40 -48.32 -30.33 8.84
C THR A 40 -49.68 -30.78 9.40
N ARG A 41 -50.48 -31.41 8.56
CA ARG A 41 -51.75 -32.06 8.91
C ARG A 41 -51.62 -33.55 8.67
N PHE A 42 -51.74 -34.33 9.71
CA PHE A 42 -51.52 -35.80 9.63
C PHE A 42 -50.21 -36.17 8.91
N GLY A 43 -49.11 -35.43 9.16
CA GLY A 43 -47.82 -35.67 8.51
C GLY A 43 -47.67 -35.10 7.10
N ARG A 44 -48.71 -34.58 6.47
CA ARG A 44 -48.64 -33.93 5.17
C ARG A 44 -48.44 -32.43 5.36
N PHE A 45 -47.58 -31.84 4.52
CA PHE A 45 -47.42 -30.39 4.48
C PHE A 45 -48.75 -29.69 4.19
N LEU A 46 -49.07 -28.70 4.97
CA LEU A 46 -50.26 -27.86 4.82
C LEU A 46 -49.93 -26.46 4.34
N ARG A 47 -49.11 -25.75 5.10
CA ARG A 47 -48.70 -24.37 4.80
C ARG A 47 -47.49 -23.95 5.62
N VAL A 48 -46.87 -22.84 5.19
CA VAL A 48 -45.88 -22.11 5.98
C VAL A 48 -46.58 -20.96 6.72
N ALA A 49 -46.37 -20.87 8.02
CA ALA A 49 -46.90 -19.80 8.83
C ALA A 49 -45.87 -18.67 8.96
N ASN A 50 -46.29 -17.46 8.63
CA ASN A 50 -45.48 -16.25 8.70
C ASN A 50 -45.35 -15.75 10.16
N PRO A 51 -44.41 -14.82 10.46
CA PRO A 51 -44.27 -14.20 11.78
C PRO A 51 -45.55 -13.58 12.26
N GLY A 52 -45.81 -13.72 13.56
CA GLY A 52 -47.00 -13.20 14.22
C GLY A 52 -47.89 -14.30 14.85
N LEU A 53 -49.13 -13.94 15.17
CA LEU A 53 -50.12 -14.84 15.68
C LEU A 53 -50.72 -15.70 14.58
N ASN A 54 -50.66 -16.99 14.71
CA ASN A 54 -51.17 -17.96 13.75
C ASN A 54 -52.15 -18.90 14.41
N TRP A 55 -53.07 -19.44 13.62
CA TRP A 55 -54.06 -20.39 14.05
C TRP A 55 -53.79 -21.76 13.44
N LYS A 56 -53.99 -22.84 14.21
CA LYS A 56 -53.91 -24.24 13.80
C LYS A 56 -55.04 -25.03 14.39
N TRP A 57 -55.49 -26.08 13.71
CA TRP A 57 -56.45 -27.02 14.30
C TRP A 57 -55.78 -27.82 15.41
N PRO A 58 -56.31 -27.74 16.67
CA PRO A 58 -55.77 -28.54 17.74
C PRO A 58 -55.92 -30.03 17.44
N PHE A 59 -54.98 -30.86 17.87
CA PHE A 59 -54.90 -32.30 17.68
C PHE A 59 -54.65 -32.76 16.24
N ILE A 60 -55.00 -31.97 15.20
CA ILE A 60 -54.87 -32.34 13.77
C ILE A 60 -53.64 -31.75 13.15
N ASP A 61 -53.39 -30.46 13.41
CA ASP A 61 -52.27 -29.74 12.85
C ASP A 61 -51.11 -29.70 13.84
N THR A 62 -49.92 -30.05 13.33
CA THR A 62 -48.67 -30.00 14.12
C THR A 62 -47.68 -29.04 13.50
N VAL A 63 -46.88 -28.39 14.30
CA VAL A 63 -45.74 -27.57 13.87
C VAL A 63 -44.58 -28.56 13.68
N ALA A 64 -44.26 -28.90 12.41
CA ALA A 64 -43.16 -29.81 12.07
C ALA A 64 -41.79 -29.25 12.40
N GLY A 65 -41.61 -27.94 12.22
CA GLY A 65 -40.37 -27.23 12.61
C GLY A 65 -40.45 -25.73 12.37
N ARG A 66 -39.43 -25.03 12.80
CA ARG A 66 -39.25 -23.59 12.60
C ARG A 66 -37.96 -23.38 11.87
N ILE A 67 -37.99 -22.53 10.86
CA ILE A 67 -36.84 -22.17 10.03
C ILE A 67 -36.49 -20.71 10.29
N SER A 68 -35.22 -20.43 10.54
CA SER A 68 -34.70 -19.07 10.63
C SER A 68 -34.53 -18.48 9.24
N LEU A 69 -35.03 -17.26 9.03
CA LEU A 69 -34.80 -16.47 7.82
C LEU A 69 -33.59 -15.53 7.96
N ARG A 70 -32.92 -15.57 9.10
CA ARG A 70 -31.71 -14.77 9.32
C ARG A 70 -30.58 -15.31 8.48
N VAL A 71 -29.66 -14.42 8.13
CA VAL A 71 -28.41 -14.82 7.49
C VAL A 71 -27.63 -15.68 8.49
N ASN A 72 -27.27 -16.86 8.06
CA ASN A 72 -26.39 -17.78 8.76
C ASN A 72 -25.03 -17.80 8.07
N GLN A 73 -23.95 -17.92 8.84
CA GLN A 73 -22.60 -18.02 8.34
C GLN A 73 -22.04 -19.41 8.65
N ILE A 74 -21.50 -20.03 7.64
CA ILE A 74 -20.80 -21.31 7.73
C ILE A 74 -19.37 -21.04 7.35
N THR A 75 -18.42 -21.33 8.24
CA THR A 75 -16.99 -21.19 7.97
C THR A 75 -16.42 -22.59 7.71
N LEU A 76 -15.77 -22.72 6.58
CA LEU A 76 -15.19 -23.95 6.06
C LEU A 76 -13.70 -23.73 5.85
N THR A 77 -12.90 -24.77 6.03
CA THR A 77 -11.47 -24.73 5.74
C THR A 77 -11.19 -25.83 4.72
N MET A 78 -10.74 -25.41 3.52
CA MET A 78 -10.44 -26.31 2.43
C MET A 78 -8.94 -26.39 2.22
N GLU A 79 -8.44 -27.60 2.00
CA GLU A 79 -7.06 -27.84 1.62
C GLU A 79 -7.03 -28.31 0.16
N THR A 80 -6.23 -27.65 -0.67
CA THR A 80 -6.09 -27.97 -2.08
C THR A 80 -4.67 -27.71 -2.55
N LYS A 81 -4.38 -28.15 -3.77
CA LYS A 81 -3.06 -28.03 -4.38
C LYS A 81 -3.13 -27.09 -5.58
N THR A 82 -2.20 -26.15 -5.65
CA THR A 82 -2.07 -25.23 -6.78
C THR A 82 -1.35 -25.89 -7.96
N LYS A 83 -1.34 -25.21 -9.13
CA LYS A 83 -0.68 -25.64 -10.35
C LYS A 83 0.83 -25.89 -10.17
N ASP A 84 1.47 -25.09 -9.34
CA ASP A 84 2.89 -25.16 -8.97
C ASP A 84 3.19 -26.15 -7.83
N ASN A 85 2.24 -27.08 -7.58
CA ASN A 85 2.36 -28.16 -6.60
C ASN A 85 2.48 -27.72 -5.14
N VAL A 86 2.00 -26.54 -4.79
CA VAL A 86 1.96 -26.03 -3.41
C VAL A 86 0.62 -26.37 -2.78
N PHE A 87 0.63 -26.98 -1.59
CA PHE A 87 -0.57 -27.13 -0.79
C PHE A 87 -0.94 -25.82 -0.13
N VAL A 88 -2.23 -25.46 -0.22
CA VAL A 88 -2.79 -24.25 0.34
C VAL A 88 -4.05 -24.57 1.13
N THR A 89 -4.17 -23.93 2.27
CA THR A 89 -5.36 -23.97 3.10
C THR A 89 -6.14 -22.68 2.85
N ILE A 90 -7.40 -22.82 2.41
CA ILE A 90 -8.27 -21.72 2.04
C ILE A 90 -9.47 -21.71 3.00
N PRO A 91 -9.52 -20.80 3.97
CA PRO A 91 -10.70 -20.61 4.79
C PRO A 91 -11.73 -19.78 4.02
N ILE A 92 -12.95 -20.32 3.94
CA ILE A 92 -14.09 -19.75 3.21
C ILE A 92 -15.26 -19.61 4.15
N SER A 93 -15.86 -18.43 4.18
CA SER A 93 -17.06 -18.16 4.92
C SER A 93 -18.23 -17.93 3.97
N VAL A 94 -19.22 -18.81 4.00
CA VAL A 94 -20.43 -18.72 3.19
C VAL A 94 -21.56 -18.17 4.03
N GLN A 95 -22.12 -17.06 3.61
CA GLN A 95 -23.30 -16.45 4.20
C GLN A 95 -24.53 -16.87 3.41
N ASN A 96 -25.44 -17.59 4.03
CA ASN A 96 -26.65 -18.09 3.42
C ASN A 96 -27.90 -17.68 4.23
N ARG A 97 -29.04 -17.68 3.56
CA ARG A 97 -30.35 -17.52 4.18
C ARG A 97 -31.40 -18.36 3.45
N VAL A 98 -32.50 -18.66 4.15
CA VAL A 98 -33.63 -19.32 3.52
C VAL A 98 -34.54 -18.28 2.87
N ARG A 99 -34.96 -18.53 1.62
CA ARG A 99 -35.97 -17.70 0.94
C ARG A 99 -37.36 -18.01 1.52
N PRO A 100 -38.10 -16.99 2.01
CA PRO A 100 -39.42 -17.23 2.62
C PRO A 100 -40.36 -18.01 1.71
N GLU A 101 -40.37 -17.74 0.39
CA GLU A 101 -41.23 -18.35 -0.58
C GLU A 101 -40.93 -19.85 -0.79
N LYS A 102 -39.70 -20.26 -0.53
CA LYS A 102 -39.20 -21.63 -0.71
C LYS A 102 -38.90 -22.34 0.63
N ALA A 103 -39.50 -21.89 1.72
CA ALA A 103 -39.29 -22.48 3.03
C ALA A 103 -39.71 -24.00 3.06
N PHE A 104 -40.67 -24.41 2.24
CA PHE A 104 -41.02 -25.84 2.04
C PHE A 104 -39.83 -26.63 1.54
N ASP A 105 -39.19 -26.15 0.48
CA ASP A 105 -38.05 -26.86 -0.15
C ASP A 105 -36.86 -26.91 0.83
N ALA A 106 -36.58 -25.84 1.54
CA ALA A 106 -35.52 -25.78 2.54
C ALA A 106 -35.73 -26.75 3.71
N PHE A 107 -37.00 -27.06 4.04
CA PHE A 107 -37.31 -27.95 5.15
C PHE A 107 -37.31 -29.42 4.78
N TYR A 108 -37.84 -29.73 3.59
CA TYR A 108 -38.10 -31.14 3.20
C TYR A 108 -37.11 -31.73 2.20
N LYS A 109 -36.43 -30.87 1.39
CA LYS A 109 -35.50 -31.37 0.38
C LYS A 109 -34.09 -31.58 0.89
N LEU A 110 -33.71 -30.87 1.96
CA LEU A 110 -32.33 -30.87 2.45
C LEU A 110 -32.27 -31.15 3.95
N SER A 111 -31.63 -32.24 4.33
CA SER A 111 -31.51 -32.65 5.72
C SER A 111 -30.41 -31.87 6.46
N ASN A 112 -29.28 -31.67 5.81
CA ASN A 112 -28.15 -30.93 6.38
C ASN A 112 -27.61 -29.91 5.36
N PRO A 113 -28.07 -28.67 5.43
CA PRO A 113 -27.63 -27.63 4.50
C PRO A 113 -26.15 -27.29 4.64
N ALA A 114 -25.57 -27.40 5.82
CA ALA A 114 -24.17 -27.09 6.05
C ALA A 114 -23.23 -28.06 5.32
N GLU A 115 -23.48 -29.35 5.43
CA GLU A 115 -22.69 -30.37 4.72
C GLU A 115 -22.84 -30.27 3.21
N GLN A 116 -24.04 -29.97 2.72
CA GLN A 116 -24.29 -29.83 1.29
C GLN A 116 -23.54 -28.57 0.74
N ILE A 117 -23.61 -27.44 1.43
CA ILE A 117 -22.86 -26.25 1.08
C ILE A 117 -21.37 -26.53 1.08
N GLN A 118 -20.87 -27.27 2.08
CA GLN A 118 -19.46 -27.66 2.14
C GLN A 118 -19.04 -28.47 0.93
N ALA A 119 -19.83 -29.49 0.56
CA ALA A 119 -19.52 -30.35 -0.59
C ALA A 119 -19.47 -29.56 -1.92
N TYR A 120 -20.41 -28.66 -2.13
CA TYR A 120 -20.40 -27.81 -3.33
C TYR A 120 -19.22 -26.83 -3.34
N VAL A 121 -18.91 -26.18 -2.20
CA VAL A 121 -17.73 -25.31 -2.10
C VAL A 121 -16.45 -26.07 -2.40
N GLU A 122 -16.32 -27.29 -1.86
CA GLU A 122 -15.17 -28.17 -2.11
C GLU A 122 -15.05 -28.50 -3.60
N GLN A 123 -16.14 -28.87 -4.25
CA GLN A 123 -16.17 -29.14 -5.69
C GLN A 123 -15.70 -27.97 -6.52
N VAL A 124 -16.19 -26.77 -6.25
CA VAL A 124 -15.80 -25.54 -6.98
C VAL A 124 -14.32 -25.22 -6.76
N ILE A 125 -13.84 -25.29 -5.53
CA ILE A 125 -12.44 -25.01 -5.20
C ILE A 125 -11.51 -26.02 -5.88
N LEU A 126 -11.83 -27.31 -5.81
CA LEU A 126 -11.04 -28.36 -6.48
C LEU A 126 -11.09 -28.27 -8.01
N GLY A 127 -12.12 -27.61 -8.57
CA GLY A 127 -12.21 -27.34 -10.00
C GLY A 127 -11.38 -26.14 -10.46
N HIS A 128 -11.26 -25.11 -9.65
CA HIS A 128 -10.65 -23.83 -10.05
C HIS A 128 -9.19 -23.68 -9.59
N VAL A 129 -8.88 -23.98 -8.34
CA VAL A 129 -7.56 -23.68 -7.73
C VAL A 129 -6.42 -24.49 -8.35
N PRO A 130 -6.55 -25.77 -8.72
CA PRO A 130 -5.45 -26.51 -9.33
C PRO A 130 -5.02 -26.01 -10.71
N GLY A 131 -5.83 -25.17 -11.35
CA GLY A 131 -5.47 -24.49 -12.60
C GLY A 131 -4.64 -23.22 -12.42
N MET A 132 -4.51 -22.71 -11.21
CA MET A 132 -3.90 -21.42 -10.85
C MET A 132 -2.57 -21.64 -10.13
N THR A 133 -1.60 -20.75 -10.36
CA THR A 133 -0.38 -20.68 -9.56
C THR A 133 -0.67 -20.08 -8.20
N LEU A 134 0.24 -20.25 -7.23
CA LEU A 134 0.08 -19.71 -5.89
C LEU A 134 -0.14 -18.18 -5.92
N ASP A 135 0.63 -17.46 -6.72
CA ASP A 135 0.51 -16.00 -6.86
C ASP A 135 -0.84 -15.59 -7.48
N GLU A 136 -1.34 -16.35 -8.46
CA GLU A 136 -2.65 -16.14 -9.05
C GLU A 136 -3.78 -16.38 -8.04
N VAL A 137 -3.67 -17.40 -7.20
CA VAL A 137 -4.65 -17.70 -6.14
C VAL A 137 -4.70 -16.55 -5.13
N PHE A 138 -3.56 -16.00 -4.73
CA PHE A 138 -3.51 -14.81 -3.86
C PHE A 138 -4.09 -13.56 -4.52
N ALA A 139 -3.78 -13.34 -5.80
CA ALA A 139 -4.28 -12.18 -6.53
C ALA A 139 -5.78 -12.26 -6.85
N SER A 140 -6.33 -13.49 -7.00
CA SER A 140 -7.69 -13.73 -7.46
C SER A 140 -8.66 -14.14 -6.35
N GLN A 141 -8.40 -13.82 -5.09
CA GLN A 141 -9.28 -14.18 -3.97
C GLN A 141 -10.74 -13.77 -4.20
N SER A 142 -10.96 -12.55 -4.70
CA SER A 142 -12.29 -12.05 -5.05
C SER A 142 -12.93 -12.80 -6.24
N GLY A 143 -12.11 -13.23 -7.19
CA GLY A 143 -12.56 -14.03 -8.34
C GLY A 143 -13.01 -15.43 -7.90
N ILE A 144 -12.24 -16.09 -7.03
CA ILE A 144 -12.59 -17.38 -6.43
C ILE A 144 -13.88 -17.24 -5.63
N ALA A 145 -14.01 -16.21 -4.79
CA ALA A 145 -15.24 -15.97 -4.03
C ALA A 145 -16.46 -15.76 -4.94
N ALA A 146 -16.30 -15.05 -6.05
CA ALA A 146 -17.37 -14.81 -7.03
C ALA A 146 -17.77 -16.10 -7.77
N ALA A 147 -16.80 -16.91 -8.17
CA ALA A 147 -17.06 -18.20 -8.82
C ALA A 147 -17.81 -19.15 -7.88
N VAL A 148 -17.34 -19.30 -6.63
CA VAL A 148 -18.01 -20.10 -5.61
C VAL A 148 -19.43 -19.59 -5.37
N LYS A 149 -19.63 -18.28 -5.26
CA LYS A 149 -20.96 -17.70 -5.05
C LYS A 149 -21.89 -18.03 -6.21
N GLN A 150 -21.44 -17.88 -7.44
CA GLN A 150 -22.25 -18.06 -8.63
C GLN A 150 -22.71 -19.52 -8.78
N GLU A 151 -21.80 -20.48 -8.67
CA GLU A 151 -22.13 -21.89 -8.80
C GLU A 151 -22.99 -22.37 -7.62
N LEU A 152 -22.60 -21.99 -6.40
CA LEU A 152 -23.33 -22.38 -5.19
C LEU A 152 -24.74 -21.79 -5.13
N ASP A 153 -24.96 -20.53 -5.56
CA ASP A 153 -26.31 -19.94 -5.58
C ASP A 153 -27.23 -20.63 -6.59
N ALA A 154 -26.69 -21.04 -7.75
CA ALA A 154 -27.47 -21.79 -8.74
C ALA A 154 -27.96 -23.12 -8.18
N ASP A 155 -27.09 -23.88 -7.53
CA ASP A 155 -27.40 -25.20 -7.00
C ASP A 155 -28.31 -25.12 -5.76
N MET A 156 -28.00 -24.21 -4.83
CA MET A 156 -28.73 -24.04 -3.57
C MET A 156 -30.10 -23.39 -3.75
N ALA A 157 -30.31 -22.63 -4.83
CA ALA A 157 -31.61 -22.02 -5.15
C ALA A 157 -32.73 -23.10 -5.36
N GLY A 158 -32.38 -24.30 -5.84
CA GLY A 158 -33.27 -25.43 -5.97
C GLY A 158 -33.75 -25.99 -4.63
N PHE A 159 -32.96 -25.82 -3.58
CA PHE A 159 -33.26 -26.23 -2.21
C PHE A 159 -33.85 -25.11 -1.33
N GLY A 160 -34.10 -23.93 -1.91
CA GLY A 160 -34.71 -22.81 -1.20
C GLY A 160 -33.73 -21.96 -0.37
N TYR A 161 -32.44 -22.13 -0.57
CA TYR A 161 -31.41 -21.30 0.03
C TYR A 161 -30.93 -20.24 -0.97
N GLU A 162 -30.56 -19.10 -0.43
CA GLU A 162 -29.93 -17.99 -1.16
C GLU A 162 -28.55 -17.73 -0.56
N ILE A 163 -27.54 -17.66 -1.41
CA ILE A 163 -26.18 -17.33 -1.00
C ILE A 163 -26.02 -15.82 -1.04
N VAL A 164 -26.01 -15.22 0.13
CA VAL A 164 -25.89 -13.76 0.29
C VAL A 164 -24.50 -13.30 -0.13
N ASN A 165 -23.48 -13.93 0.45
CA ASN A 165 -22.09 -13.61 0.14
C ASN A 165 -21.18 -14.80 0.41
N VAL A 166 -20.03 -14.81 -0.28
CA VAL A 166 -18.92 -15.73 -0.03
C VAL A 166 -17.68 -14.90 0.20
N LEU A 167 -16.99 -15.20 1.27
CA LEU A 167 -15.77 -14.52 1.69
C LEU A 167 -14.63 -15.53 1.73
N VAL A 168 -13.59 -15.28 0.97
CA VAL A 168 -12.33 -15.99 1.06
C VAL A 168 -11.41 -15.12 1.93
N THR A 169 -10.94 -15.67 3.04
CA THR A 169 -10.01 -15.01 3.94
C THR A 169 -8.57 -15.38 3.58
N ASP A 170 -7.65 -15.25 4.51
CA ASP A 170 -6.22 -15.47 4.27
C ASP A 170 -5.95 -16.89 3.74
N ILE A 171 -5.37 -16.97 2.56
CA ILE A 171 -4.87 -18.22 1.99
C ILE A 171 -3.53 -18.53 2.65
N VAL A 172 -3.43 -19.71 3.24
CA VAL A 172 -2.22 -20.11 3.99
C VAL A 172 -1.53 -21.24 3.24
N PRO A 173 -0.36 -21.01 2.62
CA PRO A 173 0.44 -22.07 2.04
C PRO A 173 1.14 -22.88 3.13
N ASP A 174 1.63 -24.07 2.77
CA ASP A 174 2.45 -24.90 3.66
C ASP A 174 3.57 -24.09 4.30
N ALA A 175 3.88 -24.39 5.56
CA ALA A 175 4.85 -23.62 6.36
C ALA A 175 6.24 -23.53 5.73
N LYS A 176 6.68 -24.62 5.07
CA LYS A 176 7.98 -24.63 4.38
C LYS A 176 8.00 -23.70 3.17
N VAL A 177 6.92 -23.68 2.42
CA VAL A 177 6.77 -22.79 1.25
C VAL A 177 6.69 -21.32 1.71
N LYS A 178 5.93 -21.05 2.76
CA LYS A 178 5.86 -19.70 3.36
C LYS A 178 7.23 -19.20 3.81
N SER A 179 8.04 -20.07 4.44
CA SER A 179 9.42 -19.72 4.82
C SER A 179 10.28 -19.43 3.59
N ALA A 180 10.27 -20.32 2.59
CA ALA A 180 11.05 -20.13 1.37
C ALA A 180 10.65 -18.86 0.61
N MET A 181 9.36 -18.53 0.52
CA MET A 181 8.88 -17.28 -0.08
C MET A 181 9.37 -16.05 0.69
N ASN A 182 9.37 -16.11 2.03
CA ASN A 182 9.91 -15.02 2.85
C ASN A 182 11.40 -14.81 2.60
N ASP A 183 12.18 -15.90 2.49
CA ASP A 183 13.61 -15.83 2.22
C ASP A 183 13.90 -15.26 0.81
N ILE A 184 13.15 -15.70 -0.20
CA ILE A 184 13.24 -15.15 -1.56
C ILE A 184 12.88 -13.66 -1.58
N ASN A 185 11.79 -13.28 -0.93
CA ASN A 185 11.37 -11.89 -0.84
C ASN A 185 12.38 -11.01 -0.09
N ALA A 186 13.01 -11.55 0.98
CA ALA A 186 14.07 -10.86 1.71
C ALA A 186 15.30 -10.63 0.82
N ALA A 187 15.76 -11.66 0.11
CA ALA A 187 16.88 -11.58 -0.82
C ALA A 187 16.61 -10.59 -1.97
N GLN A 188 15.40 -10.62 -2.53
CA GLN A 188 15.00 -9.71 -3.60
C GLN A 188 14.95 -8.24 -3.13
N ARG A 189 14.42 -8.00 -1.93
CA ARG A 189 14.43 -6.65 -1.31
C ARG A 189 15.85 -6.18 -1.03
N GLU A 190 16.74 -7.07 -0.57
CA GLU A 190 18.13 -6.73 -0.35
C GLU A 190 18.85 -6.38 -1.66
N GLN A 191 18.61 -7.14 -2.73
CA GLN A 191 19.13 -6.84 -4.07
C GLN A 191 18.66 -5.48 -4.58
N VAL A 192 17.37 -5.18 -4.46
CA VAL A 192 16.80 -3.88 -4.86
C VAL A 192 17.43 -2.75 -4.03
N ALA A 193 17.55 -2.94 -2.72
CA ALA A 193 18.17 -1.97 -1.83
C ALA A 193 19.66 -1.76 -2.15
N ALA A 194 20.41 -2.81 -2.45
CA ALA A 194 21.81 -2.73 -2.84
C ALA A 194 21.99 -1.97 -4.16
N ASN A 195 21.16 -2.28 -5.16
CA ASN A 195 21.16 -1.55 -6.43
C ASN A 195 20.84 -0.07 -6.25
N ALA A 196 19.80 0.25 -5.46
CA ALA A 196 19.43 1.63 -5.17
C ALA A 196 20.54 2.41 -4.43
N ARG A 197 21.24 1.75 -3.48
CA ARG A 197 22.39 2.35 -2.79
C ARG A 197 23.55 2.60 -3.77
N GLY A 198 23.87 1.63 -4.64
CA GLY A 198 24.92 1.78 -5.64
C GLY A 198 24.61 2.92 -6.62
N GLU A 199 23.37 3.05 -7.05
CA GLU A 199 22.96 4.13 -7.94
C GLU A 199 22.98 5.50 -7.25
N ALA A 200 22.55 5.58 -6.00
CA ALA A 200 22.65 6.80 -5.18
C ALA A 200 24.11 7.23 -5.00
N GLU A 201 25.02 6.30 -4.70
CA GLU A 201 26.45 6.57 -4.57
C GLU A 201 27.06 7.05 -5.88
N LYS A 202 26.73 6.40 -6.99
CA LYS A 202 27.15 6.85 -8.32
C LYS A 202 26.70 8.28 -8.61
N ILE A 203 25.43 8.60 -8.32
CA ILE A 203 24.88 9.95 -8.51
C ILE A 203 25.66 10.96 -7.65
N LEU A 204 25.93 10.62 -6.38
CA LEU A 204 26.70 11.50 -5.50
C LEU A 204 28.11 11.75 -6.00
N VAL A 205 28.81 10.71 -6.49
CA VAL A 205 30.17 10.85 -7.03
C VAL A 205 30.17 11.70 -8.29
N VAL A 206 29.22 11.45 -9.21
CA VAL A 206 29.08 12.25 -10.44
C VAL A 206 28.77 13.70 -10.12
N LYS A 207 27.81 13.95 -9.24
CA LYS A 207 27.43 15.33 -8.85
C LYS A 207 28.57 16.07 -8.14
N ARG A 208 29.35 15.38 -7.34
CA ARG A 208 30.55 15.97 -6.72
C ARG A 208 31.60 16.34 -7.78
N ALA A 209 31.86 15.45 -8.73
CA ALA A 209 32.81 15.73 -9.82
C ALA A 209 32.32 16.88 -10.72
N GLU A 210 31.05 16.96 -11.06
CA GLU A 210 30.44 18.06 -11.79
C GLU A 210 30.59 19.39 -11.01
N ALA A 211 30.27 19.40 -9.73
CA ALA A 211 30.37 20.58 -8.86
C ALA A 211 31.84 21.05 -8.73
N GLU A 212 32.81 20.12 -8.59
CA GLU A 212 34.22 20.46 -8.57
C GLU A 212 34.70 21.03 -9.91
N ALA A 213 34.26 20.47 -11.03
CA ALA A 213 34.60 20.99 -12.36
C ALA A 213 34.03 22.39 -12.57
N GLU A 214 32.77 22.61 -12.22
CA GLU A 214 32.11 23.91 -12.30
C GLU A 214 32.78 24.95 -11.37
N SER A 215 33.09 24.56 -10.12
CA SER A 215 33.80 25.41 -9.17
C SER A 215 35.16 25.84 -9.72
N LYS A 216 35.96 24.93 -10.29
CA LYS A 216 37.25 25.24 -10.91
C LYS A 216 37.11 26.16 -12.15
N ALA A 217 36.08 25.94 -12.96
CA ALA A 217 35.78 26.79 -14.10
C ALA A 217 35.43 28.22 -13.66
N LEU A 218 34.55 28.36 -12.65
CA LEU A 218 34.15 29.63 -12.08
C LEU A 218 35.36 30.37 -11.40
N GLN A 219 36.20 29.61 -10.67
CA GLN A 219 37.42 30.15 -10.11
C GLN A 219 38.38 30.68 -11.19
N GLY A 220 38.56 29.88 -12.26
CA GLY A 220 39.37 30.30 -13.42
C GLY A 220 38.83 31.58 -14.07
N GLN A 221 37.52 31.64 -14.25
CA GLN A 221 36.83 32.81 -14.79
C GLN A 221 36.92 34.03 -13.82
N GLY A 222 36.81 33.79 -12.55
CA GLY A 222 37.03 34.83 -11.50
C GLY A 222 38.44 35.43 -11.55
N ILE A 223 39.48 34.57 -11.65
CA ILE A 223 40.87 34.98 -11.80
C ILE A 223 41.11 35.77 -13.10
N ALA A 224 40.51 35.30 -14.20
CA ALA A 224 40.62 35.99 -15.48
C ALA A 224 39.96 37.39 -15.42
N ASN A 225 38.76 37.48 -14.84
CA ASN A 225 38.08 38.76 -14.65
C ASN A 225 38.85 39.70 -13.73
N GLN A 226 39.39 39.15 -12.63
CA GLN A 226 40.26 39.92 -11.73
C GLN A 226 41.49 40.49 -12.43
N ARG A 227 42.18 39.66 -13.22
CA ARG A 227 43.33 40.12 -14.01
C ARG A 227 42.95 41.20 -15.02
N LYS A 228 41.82 41.03 -15.71
CA LYS A 228 41.29 42.03 -16.64
C LYS A 228 40.99 43.34 -15.93
N ALA A 229 40.32 43.32 -14.80
CA ALA A 229 40.03 44.52 -13.99
C ALA A 229 41.30 45.23 -13.52
N ILE A 230 42.35 44.45 -13.14
CA ILE A 230 43.64 45.02 -12.74
C ILE A 230 44.28 45.70 -13.96
N ILE A 231 44.28 45.08 -15.13
CA ILE A 231 44.87 45.67 -16.36
C ILE A 231 44.13 46.96 -16.75
N GLU A 232 42.80 46.93 -16.74
CA GLU A 232 41.96 48.11 -17.03
C GLU A 232 42.21 49.26 -16.01
N GLY A 233 42.30 48.91 -14.72
CA GLY A 233 42.66 49.86 -13.68
C GLY A 233 44.04 50.47 -13.81
N LEU A 234 45.01 49.64 -14.20
CA LEU A 234 46.39 50.11 -14.50
C LEU A 234 46.41 51.05 -15.68
N GLN A 235 45.74 50.68 -16.79
CA GLN A 235 45.63 51.50 -18.00
C GLN A 235 45.02 52.87 -17.65
N GLY A 236 43.89 52.90 -16.89
CA GLY A 236 43.28 54.14 -16.49
C GLY A 236 44.19 55.00 -15.59
N SER A 237 44.98 54.36 -14.70
CA SER A 237 45.93 55.03 -13.83
C SER A 237 47.10 55.65 -14.63
N ILE A 238 47.61 54.93 -15.62
CA ILE A 238 48.65 55.40 -16.52
C ILE A 238 48.18 56.62 -17.32
N GLU A 239 46.97 56.57 -17.88
CA GLU A 239 46.38 57.66 -18.65
C GLU A 239 46.16 58.93 -17.76
N GLN A 240 45.70 58.76 -16.52
CA GLN A 240 45.56 59.86 -15.60
C GLN A 240 46.90 60.47 -15.18
N PHE A 241 47.90 59.62 -14.93
CA PHE A 241 49.23 60.09 -14.53
C PHE A 241 49.91 60.87 -15.68
N GLN A 242 49.77 60.37 -16.91
CA GLN A 242 50.29 61.10 -18.10
C GLN A 242 49.68 62.49 -18.30
N LYS A 243 48.40 62.66 -17.94
CA LYS A 243 47.67 63.92 -18.04
C LYS A 243 48.13 64.94 -16.99
N VAL A 244 48.60 64.47 -15.82
CA VAL A 244 48.99 65.33 -14.68
C VAL A 244 50.48 65.67 -14.70
N VAL A 245 51.30 64.69 -15.10
CA VAL A 245 52.76 64.87 -15.13
C VAL A 245 53.22 64.85 -16.61
N GLY A 246 53.16 66.02 -17.24
CA GLY A 246 53.61 66.16 -18.60
C GLY A 246 55.14 65.94 -18.70
N GLY A 247 55.55 64.98 -19.56
CA GLY A 247 56.96 64.71 -19.89
C GLY A 247 57.57 63.41 -19.39
N VAL A 248 56.74 62.50 -18.74
CA VAL A 248 57.22 61.22 -18.27
C VAL A 248 56.92 60.18 -19.35
N SER A 249 57.90 59.29 -19.67
CA SER A 249 57.74 58.18 -20.62
C SER A 249 56.76 57.11 -20.12
N THR A 250 55.94 56.55 -21.00
CA THR A 250 55.05 55.43 -20.68
C THR A 250 55.79 54.27 -19.98
N THR A 251 57.05 54.04 -20.35
CA THR A 251 57.89 52.99 -19.75
C THR A 251 58.25 53.29 -18.30
N GLU A 252 58.50 54.55 -17.93
CA GLU A 252 58.81 54.95 -16.54
C GLU A 252 57.56 54.82 -15.64
N VAL A 253 56.38 55.18 -16.12
CA VAL A 253 55.11 55.00 -15.40
C VAL A 253 54.84 53.54 -15.19
N MET A 254 55.05 52.68 -16.26
CA MET A 254 54.86 51.24 -16.13
C MET A 254 55.80 50.60 -15.10
N GLN A 255 57.07 51.03 -15.03
CA GLN A 255 58.01 50.55 -14.02
C GLN A 255 57.52 50.89 -12.59
N LEU A 256 57.05 52.13 -12.36
CA LEU A 256 56.50 52.49 -11.08
C LEU A 256 55.31 51.67 -10.64
N VAL A 257 54.42 51.44 -11.59
CA VAL A 257 53.20 50.61 -11.35
C VAL A 257 53.58 49.14 -11.08
N LEU A 258 54.51 48.55 -11.84
CA LEU A 258 54.97 47.18 -11.57
C LEU A 258 55.64 47.03 -10.21
N VAL A 259 56.45 48.00 -9.81
CA VAL A 259 57.08 48.01 -8.47
C VAL A 259 56.03 48.14 -7.37
N THR A 260 55.03 49.00 -7.53
CA THR A 260 53.93 49.10 -6.57
C THR A 260 53.14 47.78 -6.46
N GLN A 261 52.83 47.19 -7.59
CA GLN A 261 52.09 45.90 -7.63
C GLN A 261 52.91 44.74 -7.03
N TYR A 262 54.24 44.77 -7.19
CA TYR A 262 55.13 43.82 -6.51
C TYR A 262 55.05 43.96 -5.01
N PHE A 263 55.09 45.18 -4.44
CA PHE A 263 54.93 45.42 -3.01
C PHE A 263 53.54 45.07 -2.48
N ASP A 264 52.49 45.34 -3.26
CA ASP A 264 51.13 44.95 -2.88
C ASP A 264 50.97 43.42 -2.85
N THR A 265 51.61 42.71 -3.80
CA THR A 265 51.62 41.22 -3.82
C THR A 265 52.35 40.66 -2.62
N ILE A 266 53.52 41.25 -2.25
CA ILE A 266 54.27 40.85 -1.05
C ILE A 266 53.49 41.12 0.22
N LYS A 267 52.81 42.26 0.31
CA LYS A 267 51.91 42.58 1.40
C LYS A 267 50.78 41.55 1.52
N SER A 268 50.13 41.22 0.43
CA SER A 268 49.05 40.21 0.40
C SER A 268 49.55 38.82 0.80
N ILE A 269 50.77 38.43 0.41
CA ILE A 269 51.40 37.19 0.85
C ILE A 269 51.70 37.25 2.36
N GLY A 270 52.20 38.37 2.87
CA GLY A 270 52.51 38.55 4.30
C GLY A 270 51.27 38.58 5.19
N GLU A 271 50.13 39.02 4.67
CA GLU A 271 48.83 39.02 5.37
C GLU A 271 48.10 37.66 5.31
N SER A 272 48.58 36.72 4.49
CA SER A 272 47.95 35.40 4.38
C SER A 272 48.39 34.46 5.52
N ASP A 273 47.42 33.90 6.27
CA ASP A 273 47.66 32.99 7.40
C ASP A 273 48.39 31.68 7.04
N LYS A 274 48.69 31.48 5.75
CA LYS A 274 49.29 30.23 5.21
C LYS A 274 50.78 30.35 4.91
N THR A 275 51.42 31.48 5.20
CA THR A 275 52.82 31.73 4.82
C THR A 275 53.76 31.46 6.00
N ASN A 276 54.57 30.41 5.90
CA ASN A 276 55.46 30.05 7.00
C ASN A 276 56.69 30.92 7.13
N THR A 277 57.31 31.35 6.05
CA THR A 277 58.49 32.25 6.10
C THR A 277 58.75 32.82 4.70
N LEU A 278 58.89 34.13 4.58
CA LEU A 278 59.26 34.80 3.34
C LEU A 278 60.64 35.42 3.46
N PHE A 279 61.60 34.92 2.71
CA PHE A 279 62.94 35.55 2.63
C PHE A 279 62.97 36.51 1.48
N LEU A 280 63.04 37.81 1.79
CA LEU A 280 63.13 38.87 0.79
C LEU A 280 64.51 39.51 0.84
N SER A 281 65.14 39.67 -0.29
CA SER A 281 66.37 40.47 -0.42
C SER A 281 66.06 41.96 -0.21
N HIS A 282 66.60 42.54 0.83
CA HIS A 282 66.32 43.92 1.30
C HIS A 282 67.30 44.94 0.76
N SER A 283 68.14 44.65 -0.23
CA SER A 283 69.06 45.62 -0.78
C SER A 283 68.35 46.57 -1.75
N PRO A 284 68.64 47.90 -1.70
CA PRO A 284 68.08 48.84 -2.70
C PRO A 284 68.41 48.47 -4.16
N GLY A 285 69.46 47.67 -4.39
CA GLY A 285 69.82 47.13 -5.73
C GLY A 285 68.89 46.05 -6.24
N ALA A 286 68.24 45.22 -5.36
CA ALA A 286 67.37 44.12 -5.75
C ALA A 286 66.12 44.58 -6.51
N VAL A 287 65.58 45.75 -6.19
CA VAL A 287 64.46 46.36 -6.92
C VAL A 287 64.89 46.78 -8.30
N LYS A 288 66.12 47.26 -8.46
CA LYS A 288 66.68 47.63 -9.73
C LYS A 288 66.99 46.41 -10.61
N ASP A 289 67.51 45.35 -9.99
CA ASP A 289 67.78 44.08 -10.70
C ASP A 289 66.51 43.44 -11.24
N VAL A 290 65.40 43.43 -10.44
CA VAL A 290 64.08 42.93 -10.88
C VAL A 290 63.52 43.81 -11.98
N SER A 291 63.69 45.13 -11.94
CA SER A 291 63.20 46.02 -13.00
C SER A 291 64.01 45.84 -14.30
N GLU A 292 65.33 45.61 -14.20
CA GLU A 292 66.19 45.32 -15.36
C GLU A 292 65.87 43.93 -15.97
N GLU A 293 65.56 42.91 -15.18
CA GLU A 293 65.22 41.60 -15.65
C GLU A 293 63.86 41.58 -16.35
N ILE A 294 62.88 42.33 -15.85
CA ILE A 294 61.61 42.56 -16.51
C ILE A 294 61.81 43.30 -17.84
N MET A 295 62.64 44.32 -17.91
CA MET A 295 62.93 45.02 -19.12
C MET A 295 63.65 44.14 -20.15
N ARG A 296 64.63 43.35 -19.73
CA ARG A 296 65.29 42.36 -20.63
C ARG A 296 64.29 41.35 -21.20
N SER A 297 63.34 40.83 -20.39
CA SER A 297 62.30 39.91 -20.83
C SER A 297 61.34 40.55 -21.84
N MET A 298 60.99 41.83 -21.67
CA MET A 298 60.16 42.58 -22.63
C MET A 298 60.88 42.81 -23.96
N ILE A 299 62.16 43.15 -23.97
CA ILE A 299 62.98 43.35 -25.18
C ILE A 299 63.13 42.01 -25.93
N VAL A 300 63.28 40.90 -25.20
CA VAL A 300 63.35 39.56 -25.83
C VAL A 300 62.00 39.19 -26.42
N ALA A 301 60.89 39.49 -25.74
CA ALA A 301 59.52 39.23 -26.24
C ALA A 301 59.19 40.07 -27.50
N ASP A 302 59.66 41.29 -27.56
CA ASP A 302 59.44 42.15 -28.76
C ASP A 302 60.28 41.73 -29.96
N ARG A 303 61.50 41.22 -29.73
CA ARG A 303 62.33 40.59 -30.77
C ARG A 303 61.81 39.24 -31.27
N ALA A 304 61.02 38.55 -30.47
CA ALA A 304 60.40 37.29 -30.87
C ALA A 304 59.12 37.49 -31.69
N LYS A 305 58.62 38.73 -31.81
CA LYS A 305 57.46 39.11 -32.62
C LYS A 305 57.82 39.76 -33.95
N ALA A 306 59.08 40.06 -34.18
CA ALA A 306 59.63 40.55 -35.45
C ALA A 306 60.29 39.39 -36.21
#